data_dae93886eb20dfc5a420ad12e2a85410
#
_entry.id   dae93886eb20dfc5a420ad12e2a85410
#
_cell.length_a   1.000
_cell.length_b   1.000
_cell.length_c   1.000
_cell.angle_alpha   90.00
_cell.angle_beta   90.00
_cell.angle_gamma   90.00
#
_symmetry.space_group_name_H-M   'P 1'
#
loop_
_entity.id
_entity.type
_entity.pdbx_description
1 polymer ?
#
loop_
_entity_poly.entity_id
_entity_poly.type
_entity_poly.pdbx_seq_one_letter_code
_entity_poly.pdbx_strand_id
1 'polypeptide(L)'
;MPYSAEIIVVGCGNILFKDDGFGPEVIKALGEYSKENPLPENVMILDAGTGGPHFVFSLPHEEWKKMIVVDIAEFGVEPGTLRKFSVDELPKGSYENIHSWPVNAPLHDLAEICEVIVIGCQPENVSAPDVEMGLTPHVKDAIPKAIEMILKEIGVS
;
A
#
# COMPACT_ATOMS: atom_id res chain seq x y z
N MET A 1 -21.88 6.37 0.27
CA MET A 1 -21.49 4.95 0.07
C MET A 1 -19.98 4.83 0.17
N PRO A 2 -19.47 3.91 0.97
CA PRO A 2 -18.02 3.80 1.15
C PRO A 2 -17.25 3.45 -0.14
N TYR A 3 -17.92 2.79 -1.09
CA TYR A 3 -17.23 2.36 -2.32
C TYR A 3 -17.45 3.32 -3.50
N SER A 4 -18.06 4.48 -3.24
CA SER A 4 -18.24 5.51 -4.27
C SER A 4 -17.10 6.53 -4.28
N ALA A 5 -16.03 6.28 -3.55
CA ALA A 5 -14.88 7.16 -3.49
C ALA A 5 -14.17 7.24 -4.86
N GLU A 6 -13.62 8.42 -5.17
CA GLU A 6 -12.82 8.61 -6.38
C GLU A 6 -11.38 8.17 -6.18
N ILE A 7 -10.87 8.27 -4.95
CA ILE A 7 -9.50 7.91 -4.58
C ILE A 7 -9.56 6.84 -3.51
N ILE A 8 -8.83 5.75 -3.72
CA ILE A 8 -8.74 4.67 -2.74
C ILE A 8 -7.28 4.45 -2.37
N VAL A 9 -7.00 4.41 -1.07
CA VAL A 9 -5.68 4.10 -0.53
C VAL A 9 -5.74 2.71 0.09
N VAL A 10 -4.93 1.81 -0.43
CA VAL A 10 -4.98 0.39 -0.08
C VAL A 10 -3.65 -0.04 0.53
N GLY A 11 -3.69 -0.59 1.73
CA GLY A 11 -2.53 -1.21 2.34
C GLY A 11 -2.55 -2.71 2.09
N CYS A 12 -1.48 -3.23 1.54
CA CYS A 12 -1.33 -4.65 1.26
C CYS A 12 -0.18 -5.24 2.08
N GLY A 13 -0.32 -6.47 2.49
CA GLY A 13 0.71 -7.20 3.22
C GLY A 13 0.16 -8.01 4.38
N ASN A 14 1.07 -8.68 5.09
CA ASN A 14 0.70 -9.54 6.21
C ASN A 14 1.46 -9.15 7.47
N ILE A 15 0.74 -8.68 8.48
CA ILE A 15 1.32 -8.24 9.74
C ILE A 15 2.01 -9.38 10.50
N LEU A 16 1.76 -10.63 10.13
CA LEU A 16 2.39 -11.78 10.78
C LEU A 16 3.84 -11.98 10.36
N PHE A 17 4.31 -11.30 9.31
CA PHE A 17 5.63 -11.53 8.74
C PHE A 17 6.53 -10.29 8.78
N LYS A 18 6.61 -9.66 9.94
CA LYS A 18 7.48 -8.52 10.23
C LYS A 18 7.27 -7.37 9.26
N ASP A 19 8.24 -7.02 8.42
CA ASP A 19 8.13 -5.85 7.55
C ASP A 19 7.06 -5.98 6.47
N ASP A 20 6.61 -7.19 6.18
CA ASP A 20 5.49 -7.41 5.28
C ASP A 20 4.19 -6.78 5.79
N GLY A 21 4.14 -6.41 7.06
CA GLY A 21 3.03 -5.69 7.66
C GLY A 21 3.03 -4.18 7.43
N PHE A 22 3.99 -3.65 6.65
CA PHE A 22 4.13 -2.20 6.46
C PHE A 22 2.85 -1.55 5.92
N GLY A 23 2.27 -2.11 4.85
CA GLY A 23 1.05 -1.55 4.25
C GLY A 23 -0.08 -1.43 5.25
N PRO A 24 -0.49 -2.52 5.93
CA PRO A 24 -1.51 -2.46 6.96
C PRO A 24 -1.20 -1.48 8.08
N GLU A 25 0.05 -1.40 8.52
CA GLU A 25 0.44 -0.47 9.59
C GLU A 25 0.33 1.00 9.15
N VAL A 26 0.64 1.29 7.89
CA VAL A 26 0.46 2.65 7.34
C VAL A 26 -1.02 3.02 7.33
N ILE A 27 -1.88 2.10 6.89
CA ILE A 27 -3.33 2.37 6.86
C ILE A 27 -3.87 2.60 8.28
N LYS A 28 -3.40 1.82 9.25
CA LYS A 28 -3.79 2.01 10.64
C LYS A 28 -3.38 3.40 11.14
N ALA A 29 -2.14 3.80 10.85
CA ALA A 29 -1.62 5.10 11.28
C ALA A 29 -2.36 6.24 10.55
N LEU A 30 -2.68 6.07 9.27
CA LEU A 30 -3.45 7.05 8.52
C LEU A 30 -4.87 7.20 9.09
N GLY A 31 -5.47 6.09 9.50
CA GLY A 31 -6.77 6.10 10.17
C GLY A 31 -6.74 6.89 11.47
N GLU A 32 -5.69 6.72 12.26
CA GLU A 32 -5.52 7.51 13.50
C GLU A 32 -5.32 8.99 13.21
N TYR A 33 -4.50 9.31 12.20
CA TYR A 33 -4.28 10.68 11.76
C TYR A 33 -5.59 11.33 11.32
N SER A 34 -6.44 10.60 10.62
CA SER A 34 -7.69 11.13 10.07
C SER A 34 -8.73 11.46 11.12
N LYS A 35 -8.58 10.97 12.34
CA LYS A 35 -9.49 11.31 13.44
C LYS A 35 -9.39 12.78 13.82
N GLU A 36 -8.20 13.36 13.73
CA GLU A 36 -7.97 14.77 14.04
C GLU A 36 -7.83 15.62 12.78
N ASN A 37 -7.52 15.00 11.64
CA ASN A 37 -7.30 15.65 10.37
C ASN A 37 -8.11 14.94 9.29
N PRO A 38 -9.43 15.15 9.23
CA PRO A 38 -10.28 14.39 8.32
C PRO A 38 -9.82 14.46 6.88
N LEU A 39 -9.82 13.33 6.20
CA LEU A 39 -9.50 13.25 4.78
C LEU A 39 -10.69 13.75 3.96
N PRO A 40 -10.43 14.18 2.70
CA PRO A 40 -11.53 14.56 1.80
C PRO A 40 -12.58 13.45 1.68
N GLU A 41 -13.83 13.84 1.47
CA GLU A 41 -14.95 12.88 1.40
C GLU A 41 -14.82 11.88 0.26
N ASN A 42 -14.09 12.24 -0.80
CA ASN A 42 -13.90 11.37 -1.95
C ASN A 42 -12.72 10.40 -1.79
N VAL A 43 -12.14 10.31 -0.60
CA VAL A 43 -11.02 9.40 -0.31
C VAL A 43 -11.46 8.29 0.64
N MET A 44 -11.15 7.06 0.25
CA MET A 44 -11.39 5.88 1.11
C MET A 44 -10.05 5.22 1.42
N ILE A 45 -9.86 4.77 2.65
CA ILE A 45 -8.68 4.00 3.03
C ILE A 45 -9.10 2.57 3.38
N LEU A 46 -8.27 1.61 3.02
CA LEU A 46 -8.62 0.20 3.14
C LEU A 46 -7.39 -0.66 3.44
N ASP A 47 -7.50 -1.49 4.46
CA ASP A 47 -6.51 -2.54 4.74
C ASP A 47 -6.97 -3.79 3.99
N ALA A 48 -6.28 -4.12 2.90
CA ALA A 48 -6.62 -5.27 2.08
C ALA A 48 -5.91 -6.56 2.53
N GLY A 49 -4.95 -6.45 3.44
CA GLY A 49 -4.24 -7.60 3.97
C GLY A 49 -3.56 -8.42 2.88
N THR A 50 -3.55 -9.74 3.05
CA THR A 50 -2.89 -10.66 2.11
C THR A 50 -3.68 -10.90 0.84
N GLY A 51 -4.99 -10.62 0.86
CA GLY A 51 -5.86 -10.79 -0.29
C GLY A 51 -5.79 -9.66 -1.30
N GLY A 52 -5.10 -8.57 -0.94
CA GLY A 52 -4.85 -7.38 -1.73
C GLY A 52 -5.63 -7.19 -3.01
N PRO A 53 -5.00 -7.45 -4.17
CA PRO A 53 -5.65 -7.20 -5.47
C PRO A 53 -6.93 -7.97 -5.69
N HIS A 54 -7.00 -9.22 -5.24
CA HIS A 54 -8.22 -10.01 -5.41
C HIS A 54 -9.39 -9.42 -4.64
N PHE A 55 -9.11 -8.93 -3.42
CA PHE A 55 -10.11 -8.27 -2.62
C PHE A 55 -10.56 -6.98 -3.28
N VAL A 56 -9.62 -6.18 -3.74
CA VAL A 56 -9.91 -4.89 -4.38
C VAL A 56 -10.74 -5.07 -5.65
N PHE A 57 -10.46 -6.09 -6.45
CA PHE A 57 -11.23 -6.39 -7.65
C PHE A 57 -12.70 -6.73 -7.35
N SER A 58 -12.97 -7.23 -6.15
CA SER A 58 -14.34 -7.56 -5.78
C SER A 58 -15.17 -6.33 -5.41
N LEU A 59 -14.54 -5.18 -5.26
CA LEU A 59 -15.23 -3.94 -4.89
C LEU A 59 -15.77 -3.21 -6.12
N PRO A 60 -16.90 -2.48 -5.99
CA PRO A 60 -17.35 -1.59 -7.06
C PRO A 60 -16.28 -0.52 -7.32
N HIS A 61 -15.86 -0.35 -8.56
CA HIS A 61 -14.74 0.53 -8.90
C HIS A 61 -14.99 1.46 -10.08
N GLU A 62 -16.22 1.58 -10.53
CA GLU A 62 -16.55 2.41 -11.71
C GLU A 62 -16.27 3.89 -11.48
N GLU A 63 -16.30 4.35 -10.24
CA GLU A 63 -16.08 5.76 -9.90
C GLU A 63 -14.62 6.06 -9.54
N TRP A 64 -13.77 5.06 -9.46
CA TRP A 64 -12.37 5.27 -9.07
C TRP A 64 -11.60 6.02 -10.16
N LYS A 65 -10.88 7.05 -9.74
CA LYS A 65 -9.99 7.82 -10.60
C LYS A 65 -8.53 7.58 -10.25
N LYS A 66 -8.26 7.20 -9.00
CA LYS A 66 -6.90 7.01 -8.53
C LYS A 66 -6.85 5.95 -7.43
N MET A 67 -5.90 5.05 -7.54
CA MET A 67 -5.62 4.06 -6.50
C MET A 67 -4.18 4.23 -6.03
N ILE A 68 -3.99 4.28 -4.72
CA ILE A 68 -2.66 4.34 -4.11
C ILE A 68 -2.48 3.06 -3.31
N VAL A 69 -1.53 2.23 -3.73
CA VAL A 69 -1.22 0.96 -3.06
C VAL A 69 0.01 1.16 -2.20
N VAL A 70 -0.05 0.74 -0.95
CA VAL A 70 1.07 0.82 -0.02
C VAL A 70 1.50 -0.58 0.35
N ASP A 71 2.76 -0.90 0.12
CA ASP A 71 3.31 -2.23 0.41
C ASP A 71 4.82 -2.14 0.51
N ILE A 72 5.46 -3.23 0.89
CA ILE A 72 6.92 -3.33 0.77
C ILE A 72 7.29 -3.62 -0.68
N ALA A 73 8.49 -3.19 -1.07
CA ALA A 73 9.03 -3.48 -2.39
C ALA A 73 10.53 -3.63 -2.27
N GLU A 74 11.07 -4.71 -2.84
CA GLU A 74 12.49 -4.98 -2.84
C GLU A 74 13.13 -4.30 -4.05
N PHE A 75 13.82 -3.19 -3.84
CA PHE A 75 14.43 -2.45 -4.95
C PHE A 75 15.89 -2.07 -4.69
N GLY A 76 16.54 -2.79 -3.75
CA GLY A 76 17.99 -2.74 -3.60
C GLY A 76 18.55 -1.48 -2.95
N VAL A 77 17.79 -0.89 -2.03
CA VAL A 77 18.20 0.34 -1.33
C VAL A 77 18.19 0.12 0.18
N GLU A 78 18.53 1.16 0.93
CA GLU A 78 18.53 1.07 2.38
C GLU A 78 17.12 0.76 2.91
N PRO A 79 17.02 -0.10 3.94
CA PRO A 79 15.72 -0.39 4.56
C PRO A 79 15.02 0.88 5.03
N GLY A 80 13.71 0.94 4.80
CA GLY A 80 12.91 2.10 5.16
C GLY A 80 12.85 3.18 4.08
N THR A 81 13.59 3.01 2.98
CA THR A 81 13.52 3.94 1.86
C THR A 81 12.19 3.77 1.13
N LEU A 82 11.53 4.89 0.88
CA LEU A 82 10.26 4.93 0.17
C LEU A 82 10.45 5.42 -1.26
N ARG A 83 9.65 4.87 -2.17
CA ARG A 83 9.62 5.34 -3.55
C ARG A 83 8.23 5.17 -4.10
N LYS A 84 7.83 6.12 -4.94
CA LYS A 84 6.59 6.05 -5.68
C LYS A 84 6.87 5.39 -7.03
N PHE A 85 6.10 4.34 -7.35
CA PHE A 85 6.21 3.62 -8.61
C PHE A 85 4.91 3.72 -9.38
N SER A 86 4.99 3.85 -10.70
CA SER A 86 3.87 3.49 -11.56
C SER A 86 3.86 1.96 -11.68
N VAL A 87 2.77 1.39 -12.19
CA VAL A 87 2.66 -0.06 -12.33
C VAL A 87 3.82 -0.62 -13.18
N ASP A 88 4.19 0.10 -14.24
CA ASP A 88 5.25 -0.34 -15.15
C ASP A 88 6.65 -0.30 -14.53
N GLU A 89 6.81 0.46 -13.46
CA GLU A 89 8.09 0.64 -12.78
C GLU A 89 8.31 -0.33 -11.63
N LEU A 90 7.34 -1.20 -11.32
CA LEU A 90 7.47 -2.12 -10.20
C LEU A 90 8.66 -3.06 -10.39
N PRO A 91 9.51 -3.21 -9.36
CA PRO A 91 10.65 -4.12 -9.43
C PRO A 91 10.20 -5.55 -9.66
N LYS A 92 10.88 -6.23 -10.58
CA LYS A 92 10.58 -7.64 -10.85
C LYS A 92 10.91 -8.49 -9.63
N GLY A 93 10.01 -9.42 -9.32
CA GLY A 93 10.21 -10.35 -8.22
C GLY A 93 9.94 -9.78 -6.84
N SER A 94 9.61 -8.50 -6.72
CA SER A 94 9.35 -7.89 -5.42
C SER A 94 8.25 -8.61 -4.65
N TYR A 95 7.25 -9.05 -5.37
CA TYR A 95 6.08 -9.68 -4.76
C TYR A 95 6.09 -11.19 -4.89
N GLU A 96 6.83 -11.73 -5.85
CA GLU A 96 6.89 -13.17 -6.09
C GLU A 96 7.49 -13.93 -4.91
N ASN A 97 8.38 -13.29 -4.17
CA ASN A 97 9.07 -13.91 -3.04
C ASN A 97 8.35 -13.67 -1.70
N ILE A 98 7.45 -12.69 -1.65
CA ILE A 98 6.79 -12.27 -0.43
C ILE A 98 5.33 -12.68 -0.43
N HIS A 99 4.68 -12.50 -1.57
CA HIS A 99 3.28 -12.85 -1.77
C HIS A 99 3.20 -13.89 -2.87
N SER A 100 2.29 -14.81 -2.74
CA SER A 100 2.09 -15.88 -3.71
C SER A 100 1.24 -15.45 -4.92
N TRP A 101 1.04 -14.15 -5.11
CA TRP A 101 0.19 -13.66 -6.20
C TRP A 101 0.98 -12.77 -7.16
N PRO A 102 0.65 -12.85 -8.46
CA PRO A 102 1.28 -11.98 -9.45
C PRO A 102 0.67 -10.58 -9.35
N VAL A 103 1.35 -9.70 -8.65
CA VAL A 103 0.87 -8.34 -8.38
C VAL A 103 0.60 -7.57 -9.66
N ASN A 104 1.48 -7.73 -10.63
CA ASN A 104 1.43 -6.89 -11.83
C ASN A 104 0.13 -7.04 -12.63
N ALA A 105 -0.37 -8.27 -12.79
CA ALA A 105 -1.55 -8.49 -13.62
C ALA A 105 -2.79 -7.76 -13.11
N PRO A 106 -3.20 -7.91 -11.83
CA PRO A 106 -4.35 -7.17 -11.31
C PRO A 106 -4.18 -5.67 -11.34
N LEU A 107 -2.97 -5.17 -11.03
CA LEU A 107 -2.73 -3.74 -11.01
C LEU A 107 -2.71 -3.16 -12.42
N HIS A 108 -2.22 -3.90 -13.42
CA HIS A 108 -2.27 -3.46 -14.81
C HIS A 108 -3.69 -3.37 -15.31
N ASP A 109 -4.55 -4.31 -14.93
CA ASP A 109 -5.97 -4.25 -15.31
C ASP A 109 -6.64 -3.03 -14.70
N LEU A 110 -6.35 -2.72 -13.44
CA LEU A 110 -6.88 -1.54 -12.77
C LEU A 110 -6.33 -0.25 -13.39
N ALA A 111 -5.09 -0.26 -13.86
CA ALA A 111 -4.48 0.92 -14.48
C ALA A 111 -5.16 1.32 -15.78
N GLU A 112 -5.92 0.43 -16.40
CA GLU A 112 -6.74 0.76 -17.58
C GLU A 112 -8.00 1.53 -17.18
N ILE A 113 -8.41 1.43 -15.92
CA ILE A 113 -9.62 2.06 -15.39
C ILE A 113 -9.29 3.37 -14.68
N CYS A 114 -8.21 3.40 -13.93
CA CYS A 114 -7.82 4.57 -13.13
C CYS A 114 -6.31 4.66 -13.02
N GLU A 115 -5.82 5.79 -12.52
CA GLU A 115 -4.39 5.96 -12.23
C GLU A 115 -4.02 5.07 -11.03
N VAL A 116 -2.99 4.24 -11.18
CA VAL A 116 -2.51 3.37 -10.11
C VAL A 116 -1.08 3.76 -9.77
N ILE A 117 -0.85 4.05 -8.49
CA ILE A 117 0.45 4.42 -7.95
C ILE A 117 0.76 3.45 -6.81
N VAL A 118 2.00 2.98 -6.73
CA VAL A 118 2.46 2.14 -5.62
C VAL A 118 3.48 2.92 -4.81
N ILE A 119 3.25 3.03 -3.51
CA ILE A 119 4.22 3.56 -2.58
C ILE A 119 4.89 2.36 -1.94
N GLY A 120 6.13 2.10 -2.34
CA GLY A 120 6.89 0.94 -1.89
C GLY A 120 7.91 1.32 -0.85
N CYS A 121 8.06 0.49 0.17
CA CYS A 121 9.06 0.65 1.21
C CYS A 121 10.02 -0.52 1.16
N GLN A 122 11.34 -0.23 1.10
CA GLN A 122 12.35 -1.27 1.13
C GLN A 122 12.32 -1.98 2.48
N PRO A 123 12.06 -3.29 2.53
CA PRO A 123 12.07 -4.02 3.81
C PRO A 123 13.50 -4.31 4.27
N GLU A 124 13.64 -4.51 5.57
CA GLU A 124 14.87 -5.02 6.15
C GLU A 124 14.75 -6.53 6.37
N ASN A 125 13.61 -6.98 6.90
CA ASN A 125 13.39 -8.37 7.25
C ASN A 125 11.93 -8.76 7.08
N VAL A 126 11.69 -9.79 6.27
CA VAL A 126 10.39 -10.44 6.16
C VAL A 126 10.56 -11.84 6.73
N SER A 127 9.86 -12.13 7.81
CA SER A 127 10.08 -13.36 8.57
C SER A 127 9.44 -14.61 7.95
N ALA A 128 8.62 -14.47 6.92
CA ALA A 128 7.93 -15.61 6.32
C ALA A 128 8.88 -16.76 6.01
N PRO A 129 8.50 -18.01 6.30
CA PRO A 129 7.19 -18.46 6.78
C PRO A 129 6.99 -18.35 8.29
N ASP A 130 7.97 -17.86 9.03
CA ASP A 130 7.89 -17.75 10.48
C ASP A 130 7.05 -16.55 10.88
N VAL A 131 6.17 -16.72 11.85
CA VAL A 131 5.34 -15.64 12.37
C VAL A 131 6.18 -14.78 13.30
N GLU A 132 6.32 -13.50 12.96
CA GLU A 132 7.01 -12.52 13.79
C GLU A 132 6.36 -11.18 13.54
N MET A 133 5.63 -10.67 14.53
CA MET A 133 4.90 -9.40 14.39
C MET A 133 5.80 -8.21 14.73
N GLY A 134 5.50 -7.07 14.10
CA GLY A 134 6.19 -5.82 14.35
C GLY A 134 7.22 -5.49 13.28
N LEU A 135 7.24 -4.24 12.87
CA LEU A 135 8.16 -3.74 11.84
C LEU A 135 9.57 -3.55 12.41
N THR A 136 10.59 -3.72 11.57
CA THR A 136 11.94 -3.31 11.94
C THR A 136 11.98 -1.79 12.12
N PRO A 137 12.93 -1.26 12.91
CA PRO A 137 12.95 0.18 13.23
C PRO A 137 12.98 1.11 12.02
N HIS A 138 13.80 0.83 11.03
CA HIS A 138 13.88 1.68 9.83
C HIS A 138 12.57 1.70 9.05
N VAL A 139 11.91 0.56 8.96
CA VAL A 139 10.63 0.44 8.25
C VAL A 139 9.53 1.13 9.04
N LYS A 140 9.52 0.94 10.35
CA LYS A 140 8.56 1.63 11.23
C LYS A 140 8.70 3.14 11.13
N ASP A 141 9.93 3.64 11.10
CA ASP A 141 10.20 5.07 11.02
C ASP A 141 9.79 5.67 9.66
N ALA A 142 9.58 4.84 8.65
CA ALA A 142 9.12 5.29 7.34
C ALA A 142 7.62 5.60 7.32
N ILE A 143 6.85 5.14 8.30
CA ILE A 143 5.39 5.34 8.31
C ILE A 143 4.98 6.81 8.18
N PRO A 144 5.51 7.74 8.99
CA PRO A 144 5.12 9.16 8.85
C PRO A 144 5.40 9.71 7.45
N LYS A 145 6.51 9.31 6.86
CA LYS A 145 6.88 9.78 5.52
C LYS A 145 5.96 9.20 4.45
N ALA A 146 5.55 7.94 4.62
CA ALA A 146 4.57 7.32 3.73
C ALA A 146 3.26 8.08 3.78
N ILE A 147 2.81 8.49 4.97
CA ILE A 147 1.59 9.27 5.14
C ILE A 147 1.73 10.62 4.41
N GLU A 148 2.86 11.30 4.52
CA GLU A 148 3.10 12.53 3.79
C GLU A 148 2.97 12.34 2.27
N MET A 149 3.54 11.25 1.76
CA MET A 149 3.46 10.93 0.33
C MET A 149 2.02 10.67 -0.10
N ILE A 150 1.25 9.96 0.72
CA ILE A 150 -0.16 9.70 0.45
C ILE A 150 -0.94 11.02 0.42
N LEU A 151 -0.74 11.88 1.41
CA LEU A 151 -1.44 13.15 1.50
C LEU A 151 -1.17 14.03 0.28
N LYS A 152 0.06 14.05 -0.20
CA LYS A 152 0.41 14.77 -1.42
C LYS A 152 -0.36 14.22 -2.63
N GLU A 153 -0.44 12.91 -2.74
CA GLU A 153 -1.10 12.26 -3.88
C GLU A 153 -2.61 12.51 -3.89
N ILE A 154 -3.23 12.67 -2.72
CA ILE A 154 -4.65 12.96 -2.64
C ILE A 154 -4.94 14.46 -2.63
N GLY A 155 -3.91 15.29 -2.72
CA GLY A 155 -4.07 16.74 -2.81
C GLY A 155 -4.22 17.47 -1.48
N VAL A 156 -3.86 16.83 -0.38
CA VAL A 156 -3.85 17.42 0.95
C VAL A 156 -2.40 17.74 1.32
N SER A 157 -2.15 18.92 1.80
CA SER A 157 -0.80 19.32 2.18
C SER A 157 -0.66 19.49 3.67
#